data_885341a285ed81f4a84716fc3a57a59f
#
_entry.id   885341a285ed81f4a84716fc3a57a59f
#
_cell.length_a   1.000
_cell.length_b   1.000
_cell.length_c   1.000
_cell.angle_alpha   90.00
_cell.angle_beta   90.00
_cell.angle_gamma   90.00
#
_symmetry.space_group_name_H-M   'P 1'
#
loop_
_entity.id
_entity.type
_entity.pdbx_description
1 polymer ?
#
loop_
_entity_poly.entity_id
_entity_poly.type
_entity_poly.pdbx_seq_one_letter_code
_entity_poly.pdbx_strand_id
1 'polypeptide(L)'
;MSEGFTHRPFEGLGGLLKGKAFRLGQVQPPEKVAEEISDEEFFRQAMLKVREIKEFTRIPYSQVRLKPHRCKDNDDNNQNDLNTLRDIRDGKRAIDIRDTQEYIEWNNPAFRNISTVDLHEGRYSVQDFLDLHGCTLAEAELVITEFIKESVRKNHRCIKIIHGRGLRSPNGPVLKNAITKWLSGRMRKYIIAFATAPQYDGGLGAIYILLKNG
;
A
#
# COMPACT_ATOMS: atom_id res chain seq x y z
N MET A 1 -28.33 -32.22 27.04
CA MET A 1 -27.25 -32.10 28.05
C MET A 1 -26.20 -31.20 27.41
N SER A 2 -26.20 -29.94 27.79
CA SER A 2 -25.29 -28.92 27.27
C SER A 2 -24.17 -28.70 28.27
N GLU A 3 -23.00 -29.24 27.98
CA GLU A 3 -21.80 -28.96 28.78
C GLU A 3 -21.30 -27.55 28.47
N GLY A 4 -21.50 -26.65 29.42
CA GLY A 4 -21.00 -25.31 29.35
C GLY A 4 -19.48 -25.25 29.56
N PHE A 5 -18.76 -24.72 28.61
CA PHE A 5 -17.35 -24.38 28.71
C PHE A 5 -17.19 -23.21 29.66
N THR A 6 -16.85 -23.44 30.92
CA THR A 6 -16.47 -22.40 31.89
C THR A 6 -14.95 -22.31 31.97
N HIS A 7 -14.36 -21.61 31.02
CA HIS A 7 -12.94 -21.25 31.09
C HIS A 7 -12.79 -19.99 31.97
N ARG A 8 -12.28 -20.15 33.19
CA ARG A 8 -11.94 -19.08 34.13
C ARG A 8 -10.43 -18.92 34.20
N PRO A 9 -9.83 -18.05 33.35
CA PRO A 9 -8.36 -17.97 33.22
C PRO A 9 -7.64 -17.38 34.43
N PHE A 10 -8.35 -16.91 35.47
CA PHE A 10 -7.76 -16.22 36.61
C PHE A 10 -8.00 -16.89 37.97
N GLU A 11 -8.51 -18.09 38.02
CA GLU A 11 -8.79 -18.81 39.30
C GLU A 11 -7.53 -19.09 40.13
N GLY A 12 -6.34 -19.17 39.52
CA GLY A 12 -5.06 -19.38 40.22
C GLY A 12 -4.38 -18.12 40.78
N LEU A 13 -4.84 -16.92 40.41
CA LEU A 13 -4.21 -15.68 40.85
C LEU A 13 -4.42 -15.33 42.33
N GLY A 14 -5.54 -15.76 42.89
CA GLY A 14 -5.87 -15.55 44.32
C GLY A 14 -4.91 -16.23 45.29
N GLY A 15 -4.29 -17.35 44.88
CA GLY A 15 -3.28 -18.08 45.69
C GLY A 15 -1.89 -17.41 45.66
N LEU A 16 -1.53 -16.81 44.56
CA LEU A 16 -0.23 -16.13 44.37
C LEU A 16 -0.16 -14.76 45.07
N LEU A 17 -1.31 -14.13 45.32
CA LEU A 17 -1.38 -12.81 45.97
C LEU A 17 -1.37 -12.91 47.49
N LYS A 18 -1.68 -14.07 48.08
CA LYS A 18 -1.68 -14.26 49.56
C LYS A 18 -0.27 -14.35 50.19
N GLY A 19 0.77 -14.53 49.39
CA GLY A 19 2.13 -14.74 49.89
C GLY A 19 3.07 -13.51 49.84
N LYS A 20 2.68 -12.42 49.21
CA LYS A 20 3.48 -11.21 49.13
C LYS A 20 2.65 -10.03 49.61
N ALA A 21 3.01 -9.49 50.81
CA ALA A 21 2.48 -8.21 51.29
C ALA A 21 2.96 -7.11 50.31
N PHE A 22 2.20 -6.82 49.29
CA PHE A 22 2.38 -5.63 48.46
C PHE A 22 1.99 -4.44 49.35
N ARG A 23 2.95 -3.73 49.89
CA ARG A 23 2.73 -2.38 50.39
C ARG A 23 2.47 -1.50 49.18
N LEU A 24 1.21 -1.27 48.87
CA LEU A 24 0.82 -0.16 48.03
C LEU A 24 1.32 1.12 48.74
N GLY A 25 2.31 1.77 48.13
CA GLY A 25 2.71 3.09 48.57
C GLY A 25 1.44 3.96 48.54
N GLN A 26 1.22 4.71 49.64
CA GLN A 26 0.13 5.68 49.70
C GLN A 26 0.32 6.61 48.49
N VAL A 27 -0.52 6.44 47.46
CA VAL A 27 -0.66 7.41 46.39
C VAL A 27 -1.32 8.61 47.07
N GLN A 28 -0.56 9.65 47.34
CA GLN A 28 -1.12 10.93 47.74
C GLN A 28 -2.13 11.33 46.65
N PRO A 29 -3.35 11.75 47.02
CA PRO A 29 -4.30 12.24 46.02
C PRO A 29 -3.60 13.40 45.30
N PRO A 30 -3.77 13.49 43.95
CA PRO A 30 -3.17 14.58 43.21
C PRO A 30 -3.64 15.90 43.83
N GLU A 31 -2.67 16.74 44.14
CA GLU A 31 -2.89 18.12 44.55
C GLU A 31 -3.89 18.76 43.59
N LYS A 32 -4.88 19.46 44.10
CA LYS A 32 -5.95 20.09 43.35
C LYS A 32 -5.37 20.77 42.11
N VAL A 33 -5.77 20.23 40.98
CA VAL A 33 -5.41 20.75 39.66
C VAL A 33 -5.80 22.22 39.61
N ALA A 34 -4.82 23.05 39.34
CA ALA A 34 -4.97 24.43 38.98
C ALA A 34 -6.09 24.58 37.94
N GLU A 35 -6.82 25.68 38.07
CA GLU A 35 -7.92 26.15 37.25
C GLU A 35 -7.81 25.67 35.81
N GLU A 36 -8.88 25.03 35.29
CA GLU A 36 -8.98 24.59 33.90
C GLU A 36 -8.82 25.82 33.00
N ILE A 37 -7.60 26.05 32.57
CA ILE A 37 -7.30 27.05 31.54
C ILE A 37 -8.04 26.57 30.31
N SER A 38 -8.92 27.40 29.73
CA SER A 38 -9.63 27.06 28.51
C SER A 38 -8.64 26.75 27.40
N ASP A 39 -9.01 25.85 26.48
CA ASP A 39 -8.15 25.47 25.34
C ASP A 39 -7.69 26.70 24.55
N GLU A 40 -8.50 27.75 24.50
CA GLU A 40 -8.15 29.04 23.88
C GLU A 40 -7.05 29.79 24.62
N GLU A 41 -7.08 29.78 25.96
CA GLU A 41 -6.05 30.41 26.78
C GLU A 41 -4.74 29.64 26.73
N PHE A 42 -4.81 28.31 26.72
CA PHE A 42 -3.64 27.44 26.53
C PHE A 42 -3.01 27.68 25.17
N PHE A 43 -3.81 27.75 24.11
CA PHE A 43 -3.34 28.06 22.76
C PHE A 43 -2.71 29.46 22.69
N ARG A 44 -3.33 30.47 23.30
CA ARG A 44 -2.80 31.83 23.35
C ARG A 44 -1.46 31.91 24.07
N GLN A 45 -1.30 31.21 25.19
CA GLN A 45 -0.02 31.12 25.91
C GLN A 45 1.07 30.38 25.10
N ALA A 46 0.70 29.31 24.41
CA ALA A 46 1.62 28.60 23.53
C ALA A 46 2.10 29.48 22.36
N MET A 47 1.18 30.26 21.78
CA MET A 47 1.47 31.18 20.67
C MET A 47 2.32 32.39 21.08
N LEU A 48 2.28 32.85 22.34
CA LEU A 48 3.13 33.94 22.80
C LEU A 48 4.63 33.63 22.77
N LYS A 49 5.00 32.36 22.78
CA LYS A 49 6.40 31.89 22.68
C LYS A 49 6.84 31.60 21.25
N VAL A 50 5.93 31.63 20.28
CA VAL A 50 6.24 31.39 18.88
C VAL A 50 6.83 32.65 18.29
N ARG A 51 8.11 32.62 17.92
CA ARG A 51 8.76 33.67 17.15
C ARG A 51 8.50 33.41 15.67
N GLU A 52 7.94 34.40 14.99
CA GLU A 52 7.84 34.38 13.53
C GLU A 52 9.25 34.31 12.93
N ILE A 53 9.55 33.23 12.23
CA ILE A 53 10.84 33.07 11.55
C ILE A 53 10.76 33.86 10.27
N LYS A 54 11.25 35.09 10.31
CA LYS A 54 11.22 36.04 9.14
C LYS A 54 11.93 35.51 7.90
N GLU A 55 12.79 34.51 8.06
CA GLU A 55 13.51 33.86 6.96
C GLU A 55 12.59 33.01 6.08
N PHE A 56 11.47 32.53 6.59
CA PHE A 56 10.49 31.74 5.81
C PHE A 56 9.41 32.59 5.15
N THR A 57 9.29 33.87 5.45
CA THR A 57 8.36 34.80 4.77
C THR A 57 8.87 35.21 3.39
N ARG A 58 10.14 35.00 3.09
CA ARG A 58 10.71 35.12 1.76
C ARG A 58 11.14 33.79 1.24
N ILE A 59 10.19 32.99 0.79
CA ILE A 59 10.51 31.88 -0.10
C ILE A 59 11.09 32.53 -1.35
N PRO A 60 12.38 32.33 -1.69
CA PRO A 60 12.90 32.78 -2.94
C PRO A 60 12.19 31.99 -4.04
N TYR A 61 11.08 32.54 -4.52
CA TYR A 61 10.38 31.99 -5.68
C TYR A 61 11.30 32.24 -6.87
N SER A 62 12.27 31.34 -7.05
CA SER A 62 13.00 31.27 -8.30
C SER A 62 11.98 30.87 -9.36
N GLN A 63 11.52 31.83 -10.11
CA GLN A 63 10.82 31.56 -11.35
C GLN A 63 11.82 30.92 -12.32
N VAL A 64 11.98 29.59 -12.16
CA VAL A 64 12.51 28.80 -13.26
C VAL A 64 11.45 28.92 -14.35
N ARG A 65 11.68 29.88 -15.27
CA ARG A 65 10.95 29.95 -16.54
C ARG A 65 11.33 28.68 -17.30
N LEU A 66 10.65 27.59 -17.00
CA LEU A 66 10.59 26.47 -17.91
C LEU A 66 10.02 27.06 -19.20
N LYS A 67 10.89 27.23 -20.21
CA LYS A 67 10.41 27.53 -21.56
C LYS A 67 9.40 26.43 -21.86
N PRO A 68 8.12 26.73 -22.13
CA PRO A 68 7.16 25.70 -22.47
C PRO A 68 7.75 24.99 -23.68
N HIS A 69 7.96 23.66 -23.50
CA HIS A 69 8.30 22.80 -24.62
C HIS A 69 7.09 22.96 -25.57
N ARG A 70 7.28 23.64 -26.68
CA ARG A 70 6.26 23.73 -27.73
C ARG A 70 6.07 22.29 -28.24
N CYS A 71 5.14 21.57 -27.62
CA CYS A 71 4.55 20.42 -28.28
C CYS A 71 3.97 20.93 -29.60
N LYS A 72 4.32 20.31 -30.70
CA LYS A 72 3.64 20.57 -31.96
C LYS A 72 2.19 20.25 -31.73
N ASP A 73 1.36 21.28 -31.68
CA ASP A 73 -0.07 21.17 -31.49
C ASP A 73 -0.63 20.38 -32.68
N ASN A 74 -0.91 19.11 -32.47
CA ASN A 74 -1.85 18.38 -33.31
C ASN A 74 -3.24 18.73 -32.75
N ASP A 75 -3.84 19.82 -33.27
CA ASP A 75 -5.13 20.33 -32.81
C ASP A 75 -6.25 19.27 -32.87
N ASP A 76 -6.17 18.32 -33.78
CA ASP A 76 -7.14 17.24 -33.90
C ASP A 76 -7.11 16.24 -32.71
N ASN A 77 -5.95 16.01 -32.10
CA ASN A 77 -5.84 15.16 -30.90
C ASN A 77 -6.40 15.84 -29.64
N ASN A 78 -6.21 17.15 -29.51
CA ASN A 78 -6.68 17.90 -28.35
C ASN A 78 -8.20 17.90 -28.21
N GLN A 79 -8.94 17.93 -29.30
CA GLN A 79 -10.41 17.88 -29.27
C GLN A 79 -10.94 16.49 -28.86
N ASN A 80 -10.31 15.43 -29.32
CA ASN A 80 -10.64 14.08 -28.92
C ASN A 80 -10.35 13.83 -27.45
N ASP A 81 -9.24 14.34 -26.94
CA ASP A 81 -8.86 14.24 -25.52
C ASP A 81 -9.83 15.02 -24.63
N LEU A 82 -10.22 16.22 -25.02
CA LEU A 82 -11.21 17.01 -24.31
C LEU A 82 -12.60 16.36 -24.28
N ASN A 83 -13.03 15.74 -25.38
CA ASN A 83 -14.28 15.00 -25.42
C ASN A 83 -14.22 13.76 -24.52
N THR A 84 -13.11 13.02 -24.55
CA THR A 84 -12.85 11.89 -23.65
C THR A 84 -12.93 12.31 -22.19
N LEU A 85 -12.29 13.42 -21.83
CA LEU A 85 -12.35 13.95 -20.45
C LEU A 85 -13.76 14.37 -20.04
N ARG A 86 -14.53 14.96 -20.95
CA ARG A 86 -15.94 15.30 -20.71
C ARG A 86 -16.78 14.06 -20.49
N ASP A 87 -16.58 13.03 -21.30
CA ASP A 87 -17.33 11.75 -21.18
C ASP A 87 -17.00 11.04 -19.88
N ILE A 88 -15.75 11.09 -19.42
CA ILE A 88 -15.34 10.58 -18.09
C ILE A 88 -16.00 11.40 -16.98
N ARG A 89 -15.95 12.73 -17.06
CA ARG A 89 -16.58 13.62 -16.07
C ARG A 89 -18.09 13.39 -15.98
N ASP A 90 -18.76 13.22 -17.11
CA ASP A 90 -20.19 13.04 -17.20
C ASP A 90 -20.64 11.59 -16.91
N GLY A 91 -19.69 10.70 -16.55
CA GLY A 91 -19.97 9.30 -16.22
C GLY A 91 -20.33 8.42 -17.40
N LYS A 92 -20.17 8.93 -18.64
CA LYS A 92 -20.45 8.18 -19.86
C LYS A 92 -19.36 7.19 -20.23
N ARG A 93 -18.12 7.45 -19.75
CA ARG A 93 -16.97 6.60 -19.96
C ARG A 93 -16.30 6.29 -18.63
N ALA A 94 -16.13 5.00 -18.32
CA ALA A 94 -15.33 4.56 -17.18
C ALA A 94 -13.83 4.66 -17.53
N ILE A 95 -13.02 5.02 -16.55
CA ILE A 95 -11.55 4.97 -16.68
C ILE A 95 -11.13 3.51 -16.57
N ASP A 96 -10.54 2.97 -17.62
CA ASP A 96 -9.91 1.66 -17.58
C ASP A 96 -8.51 1.81 -16.93
N ILE A 97 -8.25 1.04 -15.89
CA ILE A 97 -6.93 1.02 -15.22
C ILE A 97 -5.83 0.64 -16.22
N ARG A 98 -6.14 -0.16 -17.23
CA ARG A 98 -5.20 -0.59 -18.28
C ARG A 98 -4.68 0.56 -19.13
N ASP A 99 -5.45 1.64 -19.25
CA ASP A 99 -5.06 2.84 -20.01
C ASP A 99 -4.10 3.73 -19.19
N THR A 100 -3.83 3.40 -17.93
CA THR A 100 -2.96 4.18 -17.07
C THR A 100 -1.50 3.74 -17.17
N GLN A 101 -0.57 4.69 -17.06
CA GLN A 101 0.88 4.39 -17.00
C GLN A 101 1.29 3.54 -15.78
N GLU A 102 0.40 3.43 -14.80
CA GLU A 102 0.64 2.61 -13.62
C GLU A 102 0.26 1.14 -13.83
N TYR A 103 -0.43 0.81 -14.91
CA TYR A 103 -0.75 -0.58 -15.24
C TYR A 103 0.50 -1.35 -15.62
N ILE A 104 0.63 -2.56 -15.12
CA ILE A 104 1.75 -3.44 -15.41
C ILE A 104 1.22 -4.77 -15.89
N GLU A 105 1.78 -5.24 -16.99
CA GLU A 105 1.60 -6.60 -17.48
C GLU A 105 2.89 -7.15 -18.07
N TRP A 106 3.03 -8.44 -18.02
CA TRP A 106 4.13 -9.14 -18.64
C TRP A 106 3.78 -10.59 -18.92
N ASN A 107 4.14 -11.05 -20.09
CA ASN A 107 4.04 -12.44 -20.53
C ASN A 107 5.43 -13.03 -20.75
N ASN A 108 5.60 -14.25 -20.28
CA ASN A 108 6.81 -15.01 -20.60
C ASN A 108 6.76 -15.40 -22.08
N PRO A 109 7.78 -15.03 -22.90
CA PRO A 109 7.80 -15.34 -24.33
C PRO A 109 7.68 -16.83 -24.68
N ALA A 110 7.99 -17.71 -23.71
CA ALA A 110 7.82 -19.16 -23.88
C ALA A 110 6.34 -19.62 -23.85
N PHE A 111 5.41 -18.77 -23.37
CA PHE A 111 3.99 -19.10 -23.17
C PHE A 111 3.09 -18.09 -23.89
N ARG A 112 3.05 -18.16 -25.24
CA ARG A 112 2.39 -17.14 -26.07
C ARG A 112 0.85 -17.13 -26.01
N ASN A 113 0.23 -18.16 -25.45
CA ASN A 113 -1.24 -18.35 -25.50
C ASN A 113 -1.98 -17.92 -24.23
N ILE A 114 -1.34 -17.17 -23.34
CA ILE A 114 -1.96 -16.75 -22.09
C ILE A 114 -2.32 -15.28 -22.18
N SER A 115 -3.59 -14.99 -21.92
CA SER A 115 -4.13 -13.64 -21.87
C SER A 115 -3.86 -13.00 -20.52
N THR A 116 -3.07 -11.91 -20.49
CA THR A 116 -2.91 -11.04 -19.31
C THR A 116 -4.22 -10.36 -18.96
N VAL A 117 -5.11 -10.17 -19.93
CA VAL A 117 -6.45 -9.62 -19.72
C VAL A 117 -7.27 -10.53 -18.82
N ASP A 118 -7.26 -11.85 -19.04
CA ASP A 118 -7.97 -12.80 -18.18
C ASP A 118 -7.43 -12.80 -16.75
N LEU A 119 -6.13 -12.56 -16.60
CA LEU A 119 -5.51 -12.44 -15.29
C LEU A 119 -5.96 -11.16 -14.58
N HIS A 120 -5.96 -10.03 -15.29
CA HIS A 120 -6.43 -8.74 -14.77
C HIS A 120 -7.93 -8.75 -14.45
N GLU A 121 -8.75 -9.44 -15.24
CA GLU A 121 -10.19 -9.59 -14.99
C GLU A 121 -10.51 -10.53 -13.82
N GLY A 122 -9.49 -11.18 -13.24
CA GLY A 122 -9.66 -12.08 -12.10
C GLY A 122 -10.27 -13.43 -12.45
N ARG A 123 -10.14 -13.88 -13.72
CA ARG A 123 -10.63 -15.20 -14.15
C ARG A 123 -9.87 -16.37 -13.54
N TYR A 124 -8.72 -16.09 -12.93
CA TYR A 124 -7.92 -17.08 -12.19
C TYR A 124 -8.16 -16.94 -10.70
N SER A 125 -8.53 -18.03 -10.04
CA SER A 125 -8.67 -18.05 -8.58
C SER A 125 -7.32 -17.87 -7.91
N VAL A 126 -7.18 -16.85 -7.05
CA VAL A 126 -5.99 -16.63 -6.23
C VAL A 126 -5.97 -17.66 -5.11
N GLN A 127 -4.88 -18.44 -5.03
CA GLN A 127 -4.73 -19.55 -4.08
C GLN A 127 -3.91 -19.15 -2.86
N ASP A 128 -3.06 -18.11 -2.98
CA ASP A 128 -2.26 -17.60 -1.89
C ASP A 128 -1.91 -16.13 -2.15
N PHE A 129 -1.57 -15.39 -1.09
CA PHE A 129 -1.18 -13.99 -1.25
C PHE A 129 -0.06 -13.61 -0.29
N LEU A 130 0.71 -12.61 -0.70
CA LEU A 130 1.80 -12.02 0.07
C LEU A 130 1.59 -10.51 0.19
N ASP A 131 1.60 -9.99 1.40
CA ASP A 131 1.55 -8.55 1.66
C ASP A 131 2.93 -8.03 2.04
N LEU A 132 3.39 -7.02 1.31
CA LEU A 132 4.72 -6.41 1.46
C LEU A 132 4.66 -5.00 2.06
N HIS A 133 3.52 -4.61 2.64
CA HIS A 133 3.44 -3.30 3.25
C HIS A 133 4.46 -3.15 4.38
N GLY A 134 5.18 -2.03 4.39
CA GLY A 134 6.21 -1.78 5.41
C GLY A 134 7.54 -2.51 5.20
N CYS A 135 7.66 -3.38 4.18
CA CYS A 135 8.93 -4.04 3.88
C CYS A 135 9.91 -3.09 3.20
N THR A 136 11.18 -3.23 3.53
CA THR A 136 12.29 -2.66 2.76
C THR A 136 12.51 -3.44 1.46
N LEU A 137 13.23 -2.87 0.50
CA LEU A 137 13.54 -3.58 -0.77
C LEU A 137 14.27 -4.90 -0.55
N ALA A 138 15.23 -4.93 0.38
CA ALA A 138 16.01 -6.14 0.65
C ALA A 138 15.16 -7.25 1.28
N GLU A 139 14.30 -6.91 2.24
CA GLU A 139 13.37 -7.85 2.85
C GLU A 139 12.36 -8.37 1.83
N ALA A 140 11.78 -7.47 1.03
CA ALA A 140 10.81 -7.83 0.01
C ALA A 140 11.39 -8.83 -1.01
N GLU A 141 12.63 -8.65 -1.45
CA GLU A 141 13.28 -9.58 -2.39
C GLU A 141 13.40 -10.99 -1.82
N LEU A 142 13.80 -11.11 -0.56
CA LEU A 142 13.95 -12.40 0.11
C LEU A 142 12.59 -13.09 0.28
N VAL A 143 11.61 -12.36 0.82
CA VAL A 143 10.27 -12.90 1.10
C VAL A 143 9.55 -13.31 -0.18
N ILE A 144 9.62 -12.51 -1.25
CA ILE A 144 9.03 -12.84 -2.56
C ILE A 144 9.68 -14.09 -3.14
N THR A 145 11.01 -14.21 -3.04
CA THR A 145 11.73 -15.37 -3.59
C THR A 145 11.31 -16.66 -2.91
N GLU A 146 11.17 -16.63 -1.59
CA GLU A 146 10.70 -17.76 -0.80
C GLU A 146 9.23 -18.10 -1.11
N PHE A 147 8.37 -17.09 -1.10
CA PHE A 147 6.95 -17.24 -1.37
C PHE A 147 6.66 -17.87 -2.74
N ILE A 148 7.35 -17.41 -3.80
CA ILE A 148 7.19 -17.99 -5.14
C ILE A 148 7.63 -19.45 -5.17
N LYS A 149 8.79 -19.78 -4.59
CA LYS A 149 9.29 -21.16 -4.56
C LYS A 149 8.32 -22.08 -3.80
N GLU A 150 7.78 -21.60 -2.68
CA GLU A 150 6.83 -22.36 -1.88
C GLU A 150 5.51 -22.54 -2.61
N SER A 151 5.00 -21.49 -3.26
CA SER A 151 3.77 -21.54 -4.06
C SER A 151 3.88 -22.53 -5.22
N VAL A 152 5.03 -22.57 -5.91
CA VAL A 152 5.31 -23.58 -6.94
C VAL A 152 5.34 -25.00 -6.36
N ARG A 153 5.97 -25.19 -5.19
CA ARG A 153 6.01 -26.48 -4.51
C ARG A 153 4.62 -26.97 -4.09
N LYS A 154 3.74 -26.04 -3.71
CA LYS A 154 2.33 -26.29 -3.38
C LYS A 154 1.43 -26.48 -4.62
N ASN A 155 2.00 -26.36 -5.84
CA ASN A 155 1.26 -26.37 -7.10
C ASN A 155 0.20 -25.28 -7.22
N HIS A 156 0.41 -24.13 -6.60
CA HIS A 156 -0.45 -22.97 -6.79
C HIS A 156 -0.31 -22.46 -8.21
N ARG A 157 -1.46 -22.18 -8.86
CA ARG A 157 -1.49 -21.68 -10.22
C ARG A 157 -1.49 -20.16 -10.29
N CYS A 158 -2.26 -19.52 -9.41
CA CYS A 158 -2.35 -18.07 -9.35
C CYS A 158 -2.14 -17.59 -7.92
N ILE A 159 -1.26 -16.62 -7.77
CA ILE A 159 -0.94 -15.98 -6.49
C ILE A 159 -1.02 -14.46 -6.63
N LYS A 160 -1.16 -13.77 -5.49
CA LYS A 160 -1.22 -12.31 -5.43
C LYS A 160 -0.08 -11.76 -4.58
N ILE A 161 0.54 -10.66 -5.04
CA ILE A 161 1.49 -9.87 -4.24
C ILE A 161 0.93 -8.46 -4.09
N ILE A 162 0.80 -7.99 -2.85
CA ILE A 162 0.36 -6.65 -2.49
C ILE A 162 1.61 -5.82 -2.19
N HIS A 163 1.90 -4.82 -3.02
CA HIS A 163 3.08 -3.97 -2.89
C HIS A 163 2.75 -2.53 -2.53
N GLY A 164 1.46 -2.19 -2.53
CA GLY A 164 0.99 -0.82 -2.34
C GLY A 164 1.24 0.08 -3.55
N ARG A 165 0.54 1.20 -3.63
CA ARG A 165 0.68 2.16 -4.74
C ARG A 165 1.94 3.04 -4.63
N GLY A 166 2.53 3.15 -3.43
CA GLY A 166 3.69 4.01 -3.22
C GLY A 166 3.40 5.51 -3.22
N LEU A 167 2.14 5.94 -3.05
CA LEU A 167 1.73 7.35 -3.07
C LEU A 167 2.38 8.20 -1.98
N ARG A 168 2.79 7.58 -0.88
CA ARG A 168 3.47 8.24 0.25
C ARG A 168 4.99 8.13 0.19
N SER A 169 5.52 7.44 -0.81
CA SER A 169 6.96 7.27 -0.96
C SER A 169 7.58 8.49 -1.64
N PRO A 170 8.58 9.15 -1.05
CA PRO A 170 9.23 10.32 -1.64
C PRO A 170 9.91 10.03 -2.98
N ASN A 171 10.28 8.77 -3.22
CA ASN A 171 10.95 8.32 -4.44
C ASN A 171 10.00 7.58 -5.41
N GLY A 172 8.68 7.75 -5.26
CA GLY A 172 7.68 7.06 -6.07
C GLY A 172 7.52 5.56 -5.74
N PRO A 173 6.96 4.76 -6.65
CA PRO A 173 6.63 3.35 -6.42
C PRO A 173 7.85 2.43 -6.56
N VAL A 174 8.87 2.63 -5.72
CA VAL A 174 10.16 1.92 -5.78
C VAL A 174 9.97 0.40 -5.71
N LEU A 175 9.13 -0.06 -4.78
CA LEU A 175 8.87 -1.49 -4.55
C LEU A 175 8.20 -2.13 -5.78
N LYS A 176 7.20 -1.48 -6.35
CA LYS A 176 6.49 -1.92 -7.56
C LYS A 176 7.46 -2.15 -8.73
N ASN A 177 8.35 -1.17 -8.98
CA ASN A 177 9.34 -1.25 -10.04
C ASN A 177 10.37 -2.37 -9.82
N ALA A 178 10.80 -2.56 -8.57
CA ALA A 178 11.73 -3.62 -8.20
C ALA A 178 11.10 -5.00 -8.40
N ILE A 179 9.89 -5.21 -7.93
CA ILE A 179 9.14 -6.47 -8.07
C ILE A 179 8.99 -6.83 -9.54
N THR A 180 8.56 -5.89 -10.38
CA THR A 180 8.42 -6.12 -11.82
C THR A 180 9.72 -6.61 -12.47
N LYS A 181 10.86 -6.01 -12.09
CA LYS A 181 12.19 -6.45 -12.56
C LYS A 181 12.58 -7.82 -12.04
N TRP A 182 12.27 -8.15 -10.78
CA TRP A 182 12.59 -9.46 -10.21
C TRP A 182 11.76 -10.58 -10.86
N LEU A 183 10.46 -10.34 -11.03
CA LEU A 183 9.53 -11.29 -11.63
C LEU A 183 9.87 -11.59 -13.09
N SER A 184 10.11 -10.56 -13.90
CA SER A 184 10.46 -10.72 -15.33
C SER A 184 11.90 -11.19 -15.56
N GLY A 185 12.78 -11.01 -14.58
CA GLY A 185 14.19 -11.38 -14.61
C GLY A 185 14.48 -12.71 -13.92
N ARG A 186 14.99 -12.63 -12.69
CA ARG A 186 15.51 -13.80 -11.94
C ARG A 186 14.46 -14.89 -11.68
N MET A 187 13.17 -14.50 -11.51
CA MET A 187 12.08 -15.43 -11.20
C MET A 187 11.31 -15.90 -12.44
N ARG A 188 11.68 -15.42 -13.62
CA ARG A 188 11.04 -15.74 -14.91
C ARG A 188 10.81 -17.24 -15.14
N LYS A 189 11.72 -18.09 -14.62
CA LYS A 189 11.61 -19.55 -14.78
C LYS A 189 10.38 -20.16 -14.12
N TYR A 190 9.83 -19.50 -13.09
CA TYR A 190 8.65 -19.95 -12.33
C TYR A 190 7.37 -19.30 -12.83
N ILE A 191 7.45 -18.26 -13.65
CA ILE A 191 6.32 -17.38 -13.97
C ILE A 191 5.92 -17.54 -15.42
N ILE A 192 4.62 -17.65 -15.65
CA ILE A 192 4.00 -17.65 -16.99
C ILE A 192 3.64 -16.24 -17.40
N ALA A 193 2.91 -15.52 -16.53
CA ALA A 193 2.47 -14.17 -16.76
C ALA A 193 2.23 -13.45 -15.42
N PHE A 194 2.23 -12.14 -15.44
CA PHE A 194 1.69 -11.33 -14.36
C PHE A 194 1.00 -10.09 -14.91
N ALA A 195 0.01 -9.61 -14.17
CA ALA A 195 -0.73 -8.39 -14.47
C ALA A 195 -1.16 -7.68 -13.19
N THR A 196 -1.40 -6.38 -13.29
CA THR A 196 -2.03 -5.60 -12.22
C THR A 196 -3.35 -6.27 -11.83
N ALA A 197 -3.59 -6.41 -10.53
CA ALA A 197 -4.79 -7.03 -9.99
C ALA A 197 -6.06 -6.27 -10.38
N PRO A 198 -7.24 -6.91 -10.35
CA PRO A 198 -8.52 -6.22 -10.53
C PRO A 198 -8.71 -5.11 -9.51
N GLN A 199 -9.48 -4.09 -9.87
CA GLN A 199 -9.72 -2.93 -8.98
C GLN A 199 -10.33 -3.33 -7.64
N TYR A 200 -11.22 -4.32 -7.63
CA TYR A 200 -11.87 -4.82 -6.41
C TYR A 200 -10.95 -5.65 -5.51
N ASP A 201 -9.76 -6.08 -6.01
CA ASP A 201 -8.82 -6.91 -5.25
C ASP A 201 -7.40 -6.31 -5.17
N GLY A 202 -7.32 -5.00 -5.03
CA GLY A 202 -6.07 -4.26 -4.80
C GLY A 202 -5.65 -3.32 -5.93
N GLY A 203 -6.17 -3.52 -7.14
CA GLY A 203 -5.95 -2.63 -8.29
C GLY A 203 -4.47 -2.35 -8.55
N LEU A 204 -4.13 -1.06 -8.71
CA LEU A 204 -2.75 -0.59 -8.94
C LEU A 204 -1.77 -0.86 -7.78
N GLY A 205 -2.26 -1.32 -6.63
CA GLY A 205 -1.43 -1.67 -5.45
C GLY A 205 -1.09 -3.15 -5.36
N ALA A 206 -1.59 -4.00 -6.26
CA ALA A 206 -1.35 -5.44 -6.23
C ALA A 206 -1.09 -6.01 -7.63
N ILE A 207 -0.43 -7.15 -7.68
CA ILE A 207 -0.11 -7.88 -8.90
C ILE A 207 -0.57 -9.32 -8.77
N TYR A 208 -1.29 -9.82 -9.75
CA TYR A 208 -1.57 -11.24 -9.93
C TYR A 208 -0.47 -11.91 -10.73
N ILE A 209 -0.08 -13.08 -10.32
CA ILE A 209 1.02 -13.85 -10.93
C ILE A 209 0.53 -15.24 -11.24
N LEU A 210 0.66 -15.64 -12.49
CA LEU A 210 0.40 -16.98 -12.96
C LEU A 210 1.69 -17.78 -12.93
N LEU A 211 1.71 -18.83 -12.12
CA LEU A 211 2.87 -19.68 -11.93
C LEU A 211 2.88 -20.83 -12.93
N LYS A 212 4.08 -21.28 -13.24
CA LYS A 212 4.30 -22.51 -14.00
C LYS A 212 4.09 -23.70 -13.05
N ASN A 213 3.13 -24.54 -13.37
CA ASN A 213 3.03 -25.85 -12.72
C ASN A 213 4.26 -26.67 -13.09
N GLY A 214 4.86 -27.36 -12.11
CA GLY A 214 6.00 -28.22 -12.29
C GLY A 214 5.70 -29.42 -13.19
#